data_870d1f9c8499758f430bbb05a31c43d7
#
_entry.id   870d1f9c8499758f430bbb05a31c43d7
#
_cell.length_a   1.000
_cell.length_b   1.000
_cell.length_c   1.000
_cell.angle_alpha   90.00
_cell.angle_beta   90.00
_cell.angle_gamma   90.00
#
_symmetry.space_group_name_H-M   'P 1'
#
loop_
_entity.id
_entity.type
_entity.pdbx_description
1 polymer ?
#
loop_
_entity_poly.entity_id
_entity_poly.type
_entity_poly.pdbx_seq_one_letter_code
_entity_poly.pdbx_strand_id
1 'polypeptide(L)'
;MRSSPTPVPAFFCLSLTLLLPLFATAQQQPSPAIHSFTNEVLVPVVVRDSHGHSIGGLTKDDFQVFDNGKPQTITGFSIVHREVEATAANSPVSAPETGESPSVSQLNSPTQRFVVFLFDDFNLTFDDLPHVQEAATKALDSSLAPQDFAAVLSTSGVNSGLTRDHEKLKQAILNLKVKTLLRTNGHECYNVDYYQGDRIVNKSDDWALQAVIIQVLRCVKGITPEAAEAYARTAADRAVQLGEQSFRANLYALRLIMNKLMAPLPGQHVIVLISPGFFTSGPDALAIKSEVLDIAARSNTAINTLDARGLYTTNLAAEVTNRVDPASQRLINQYREQSMDANTQVMEELSDGTGGTFFHNNNDLEDGSKTLVAGAEYRYVLAFSPTNAKPKVHHSLKVSVARPGSTVQARREYSVPPQEKRKK
;
A
#
# COMPACT_ATOMS: atom_id res chain seq x y z
N MET A 1 26.51 -91.95 -25.38
CA MET A 1 26.81 -92.93 -24.31
C MET A 1 26.46 -92.29 -23.03
N ARG A 2 25.37 -92.70 -22.43
CA ARG A 2 25.27 -93.38 -21.15
C ARG A 2 26.03 -92.62 -20.04
N SER A 3 25.53 -92.20 -18.87
CA SER A 3 24.44 -92.80 -18.03
C SER A 3 24.31 -91.94 -16.78
N SER A 4 23.06 -91.67 -16.38
CA SER A 4 22.44 -92.03 -15.11
C SER A 4 22.98 -91.53 -13.77
N PRO A 5 22.12 -91.61 -12.80
CA PRO A 5 21.86 -90.46 -11.83
C PRO A 5 22.19 -90.85 -10.39
N THR A 6 22.09 -89.89 -9.47
CA THR A 6 21.73 -90.15 -8.03
C THR A 6 22.10 -89.00 -7.12
N PRO A 7 21.73 -89.00 -5.90
CA PRO A 7 20.40 -88.70 -5.38
C PRO A 7 20.41 -87.48 -4.38
N VAL A 8 19.24 -87.03 -4.03
CA VAL A 8 18.96 -85.97 -3.03
C VAL A 8 19.31 -86.36 -1.60
N PRO A 9 19.75 -85.43 -0.74
CA PRO A 9 19.20 -85.42 0.59
C PRO A 9 18.48 -84.14 0.98
N ALA A 10 17.36 -84.32 1.57
CA ALA A 10 16.53 -83.29 2.21
C ALA A 10 17.26 -82.55 3.34
N PHE A 11 17.23 -81.23 3.35
CA PHE A 11 17.54 -80.46 4.51
C PHE A 11 16.37 -79.58 4.93
N PHE A 12 15.99 -79.74 6.15
CA PHE A 12 15.02 -78.98 6.89
C PHE A 12 15.38 -77.51 6.87
N CYS A 13 14.52 -76.64 6.30
CA CYS A 13 14.62 -75.22 6.49
C CYS A 13 13.74 -74.75 7.65
N LEU A 14 14.40 -74.38 8.69
CA LEU A 14 13.87 -73.70 9.87
C LEU A 14 13.43 -72.27 9.47
N SER A 15 12.13 -72.03 9.42
CA SER A 15 11.58 -70.72 9.12
C SER A 15 11.73 -69.76 10.29
N LEU A 16 12.71 -68.85 10.15
CA LEU A 16 12.88 -67.71 11.06
C LEU A 16 11.99 -66.56 10.58
N THR A 17 10.85 -66.35 11.19
CA THR A 17 9.94 -65.21 10.92
C THR A 17 10.55 -63.93 11.50
N LEU A 18 11.09 -63.10 10.63
CA LEU A 18 11.57 -61.73 10.98
C LEU A 18 10.40 -60.79 11.04
N LEU A 19 9.96 -60.39 12.23
CA LEU A 19 9.00 -59.31 12.46
C LEU A 19 9.70 -57.98 12.12
N LEU A 20 9.38 -57.41 10.95
CA LEU A 20 9.70 -56.02 10.62
C LEU A 20 8.61 -55.11 11.18
N PRO A 21 8.94 -54.06 11.95
CA PRO A 21 7.96 -53.06 12.34
C PRO A 21 7.59 -52.21 11.10
N LEU A 22 6.30 -52.19 10.75
CA LEU A 22 5.73 -51.24 9.81
C LEU A 22 5.81 -49.84 10.44
N PHE A 23 6.77 -49.05 10.02
CA PHE A 23 6.70 -47.61 10.21
C PHE A 23 5.62 -47.07 9.27
N ALA A 24 4.45 -46.76 9.82
CA ALA A 24 3.43 -45.99 9.14
C ALA A 24 3.98 -44.56 8.95
N THR A 25 4.51 -44.24 7.78
CA THR A 25 4.75 -42.88 7.37
C THR A 25 3.39 -42.21 7.23
N ALA A 26 3.03 -41.39 8.18
CA ALA A 26 1.91 -40.47 8.06
C ALA A 26 2.25 -39.54 6.87
N GLN A 27 1.64 -39.80 5.71
CA GLN A 27 1.63 -38.88 4.60
C GLN A 27 0.84 -37.66 5.07
N GLN A 28 1.54 -36.55 5.39
CA GLN A 28 0.93 -35.23 5.47
C GLN A 28 0.36 -34.96 4.08
N GLN A 29 -0.98 -35.05 3.98
CA GLN A 29 -1.68 -34.54 2.80
C GLN A 29 -1.34 -33.05 2.68
N PRO A 30 -0.81 -32.63 1.52
CA PRO A 30 -0.68 -31.19 1.28
C PRO A 30 -2.07 -30.58 1.32
N SER A 31 -2.25 -29.56 2.15
CA SER A 31 -3.47 -28.77 2.13
C SER A 31 -3.81 -28.41 0.69
N PRO A 32 -5.03 -28.60 0.22
CA PRO A 32 -5.41 -28.27 -1.14
C PRO A 32 -5.19 -26.76 -1.33
N ALA A 33 -4.11 -26.40 -2.04
CA ALA A 33 -4.00 -25.09 -2.62
C ALA A 33 -5.10 -24.99 -3.67
N ILE A 34 -6.21 -24.34 -3.31
CA ILE A 34 -7.31 -24.06 -4.24
C ILE A 34 -6.79 -23.04 -5.25
N HIS A 35 -6.15 -23.52 -6.30
CA HIS A 35 -5.93 -22.76 -7.53
C HIS A 35 -7.23 -22.76 -8.34
N SER A 36 -8.27 -22.16 -7.81
CA SER A 36 -9.44 -21.82 -8.59
C SER A 36 -9.14 -20.51 -9.30
N PHE A 37 -8.94 -20.56 -10.62
CA PHE A 37 -8.99 -19.39 -11.49
C PHE A 37 -10.46 -18.97 -11.67
N THR A 38 -11.11 -18.64 -10.60
CA THR A 38 -12.40 -17.97 -10.63
C THR A 38 -12.13 -16.46 -10.70
N ASN A 39 -12.96 -15.72 -11.43
CA ASN A 39 -12.97 -14.25 -11.46
C ASN A 39 -13.45 -13.71 -10.10
N GLU A 40 -12.86 -14.17 -9.00
CA GLU A 40 -13.22 -13.73 -7.66
C GLU A 40 -12.53 -12.40 -7.36
N VAL A 41 -13.33 -11.47 -6.84
CA VAL A 41 -12.86 -10.20 -6.31
C VAL A 41 -12.64 -10.37 -4.81
N LEU A 42 -11.41 -10.17 -4.37
CA LEU A 42 -11.05 -10.17 -2.96
C LEU A 42 -11.24 -8.76 -2.38
N VAL A 43 -11.88 -8.69 -1.23
CA VAL A 43 -12.21 -7.44 -0.54
C VAL A 43 -11.68 -7.51 0.89
N PRO A 44 -10.48 -6.97 1.15
CA PRO A 44 -10.02 -6.78 2.52
C PRO A 44 -10.91 -5.77 3.23
N VAL A 45 -11.28 -6.08 4.47
CA VAL A 45 -12.18 -5.27 5.29
C VAL A 45 -11.62 -5.16 6.71
N VAL A 46 -11.57 -3.95 7.25
CA VAL A 46 -11.38 -3.70 8.68
C VAL A 46 -12.64 -3.04 9.22
N VAL A 47 -13.15 -3.58 10.31
CA VAL A 47 -14.29 -3.02 11.03
C VAL A 47 -13.77 -2.42 12.32
N ARG A 48 -14.07 -1.13 12.58
CA ARG A 48 -13.60 -0.41 13.77
C ARG A 48 -14.76 0.04 14.64
N ASP A 49 -14.50 0.08 15.93
CA ASP A 49 -15.41 0.68 16.92
C ASP A 49 -15.31 2.23 16.90
N SER A 50 -16.07 2.88 17.77
CA SER A 50 -16.05 4.36 17.92
C SER A 50 -14.72 4.91 18.45
N HIS A 51 -13.84 4.05 18.97
CA HIS A 51 -12.51 4.42 19.47
C HIS A 51 -11.41 4.12 18.42
N GLY A 52 -11.79 3.58 17.26
CA GLY A 52 -10.86 3.25 16.17
C GLY A 52 -10.18 1.88 16.30
N HIS A 53 -10.51 1.06 17.33
CA HIS A 53 -9.97 -0.28 17.46
C HIS A 53 -10.65 -1.24 16.48
N SER A 54 -9.86 -2.17 15.92
CA SER A 54 -10.43 -3.20 15.05
C SER A 54 -11.27 -4.19 15.84
N ILE A 55 -12.46 -4.51 15.31
CA ILE A 55 -13.42 -5.42 15.93
C ILE A 55 -13.14 -6.84 15.45
N GLY A 56 -12.89 -7.76 16.39
CA GLY A 56 -12.77 -9.19 16.14
C GLY A 56 -14.09 -9.94 16.27
N GLY A 57 -14.06 -11.26 15.97
CA GLY A 57 -15.18 -12.17 16.20
C GLY A 57 -16.36 -12.04 15.26
N LEU A 58 -16.23 -11.27 14.15
CA LEU A 58 -17.27 -11.21 13.13
C LEU A 58 -17.24 -12.47 12.25
N THR A 59 -18.41 -12.86 11.77
CA THR A 59 -18.64 -14.01 10.90
C THR A 59 -19.03 -13.54 9.49
N LYS A 60 -19.05 -14.44 8.52
CA LYS A 60 -19.49 -14.14 7.15
C LYS A 60 -20.87 -13.49 7.10
N ASP A 61 -21.77 -13.90 7.98
CA ASP A 61 -23.18 -13.48 7.98
C ASP A 61 -23.36 -12.04 8.50
N ASP A 62 -22.33 -11.48 9.16
CA ASP A 62 -22.32 -10.08 9.58
C ASP A 62 -22.06 -9.11 8.42
N PHE A 63 -21.61 -9.61 7.26
CA PHE A 63 -21.20 -8.78 6.13
C PHE A 63 -22.20 -8.84 4.97
N GLN A 64 -22.36 -7.69 4.31
CA GLN A 64 -23.06 -7.58 3.04
C GLN A 64 -22.17 -6.82 2.04
N VAL A 65 -22.05 -7.38 0.83
CA VAL A 65 -21.28 -6.79 -0.27
C VAL A 65 -22.23 -6.35 -1.39
N PHE A 66 -22.02 -5.15 -1.91
CA PHE A 66 -22.80 -4.58 -3.02
C PHE A 66 -21.88 -4.19 -4.16
N ASP A 67 -22.18 -4.67 -5.37
CA ASP A 67 -21.53 -4.29 -6.62
C ASP A 67 -22.47 -3.44 -7.45
N ASN A 68 -22.10 -2.17 -7.73
CA ASN A 68 -22.97 -1.19 -8.40
C ASN A 68 -24.38 -1.11 -7.76
N GLY A 69 -24.43 -1.16 -6.42
CA GLY A 69 -25.66 -1.15 -5.63
C GLY A 69 -26.45 -2.45 -5.60
N LYS A 70 -26.00 -3.52 -6.27
CA LYS A 70 -26.65 -4.85 -6.25
C LYS A 70 -25.97 -5.76 -5.23
N PRO A 71 -26.74 -6.43 -4.36
CA PRO A 71 -26.16 -7.35 -3.37
C PRO A 71 -25.47 -8.52 -4.07
N GLN A 72 -24.32 -8.91 -3.54
CA GLN A 72 -23.49 -10.02 -4.03
C GLN A 72 -23.43 -11.13 -2.98
N THR A 73 -23.38 -12.38 -3.45
CA THR A 73 -23.16 -13.52 -2.57
C THR A 73 -21.68 -13.61 -2.23
N ILE A 74 -21.34 -13.61 -0.94
CA ILE A 74 -19.98 -13.84 -0.47
C ILE A 74 -19.63 -15.31 -0.69
N THR A 75 -18.66 -15.61 -1.54
CA THR A 75 -18.21 -16.97 -1.88
C THR A 75 -17.09 -17.44 -0.97
N GLY A 76 -16.23 -16.52 -0.50
CA GLY A 76 -15.13 -16.80 0.41
C GLY A 76 -15.08 -15.83 1.59
N PHE A 77 -14.61 -16.34 2.74
CA PHE A 77 -14.43 -15.56 3.96
C PHE A 77 -13.21 -16.07 4.71
N SER A 78 -12.30 -15.18 5.07
CA SER A 78 -11.17 -15.50 5.95
C SER A 78 -10.88 -14.35 6.91
N ILE A 79 -10.28 -14.71 8.05
CA ILE A 79 -9.90 -13.77 9.11
C ILE A 79 -8.39 -13.80 9.20
N VAL A 80 -7.78 -12.63 9.07
CA VAL A 80 -6.36 -12.40 9.36
C VAL A 80 -6.30 -11.74 10.72
N HIS A 81 -5.82 -12.50 11.72
CA HIS A 81 -5.64 -12.04 13.08
C HIS A 81 -4.15 -11.85 13.36
N ARG A 82 -3.78 -10.68 13.91
CA ARG A 82 -2.44 -10.42 14.39
C ARG A 82 -2.38 -10.83 15.86
N GLU A 83 -1.67 -11.91 16.17
CA GLU A 83 -1.33 -12.23 17.53
C GLU A 83 -0.35 -11.16 18.05
N VAL A 84 -0.82 -10.34 18.98
CA VAL A 84 0.04 -9.50 19.80
C VAL A 84 0.57 -10.42 20.90
N GLU A 85 1.74 -11.01 20.70
CA GLU A 85 2.43 -11.68 21.80
C GLU A 85 2.62 -10.66 22.93
N ALA A 86 1.81 -10.78 23.97
CA ALA A 86 2.06 -10.14 25.24
C ALA A 86 3.45 -10.61 25.67
N THR A 87 4.37 -9.68 25.81
CA THR A 87 5.78 -9.81 26.19
C THR A 87 6.01 -10.96 27.16
N ALA A 88 6.30 -12.15 26.66
CA ALA A 88 6.93 -13.20 27.47
C ALA A 88 8.41 -12.82 27.60
N ALA A 89 8.69 -11.99 28.60
CA ALA A 89 10.04 -11.82 29.09
C ALA A 89 10.54 -13.19 29.57
N ASN A 90 11.68 -13.61 29.05
CA ASN A 90 12.54 -14.72 29.43
C ASN A 90 12.60 -15.92 28.48
N SER A 91 13.24 -15.71 27.33
CA SER A 91 14.09 -16.73 26.73
C SER A 91 15.30 -16.02 26.12
N PRO A 92 16.54 -16.43 26.46
CA PRO A 92 17.74 -15.82 25.90
C PRO A 92 17.85 -16.23 24.43
N VAL A 93 17.48 -15.32 23.53
CA VAL A 93 17.76 -15.45 22.10
C VAL A 93 19.24 -15.10 21.92
N SER A 94 20.04 -16.08 21.52
CA SER A 94 21.42 -15.86 21.08
C SER A 94 21.39 -14.84 19.95
N ALA A 95 22.10 -13.73 20.11
CA ALA A 95 22.24 -12.69 19.11
C ALA A 95 22.83 -13.30 17.81
N PRO A 96 22.21 -13.05 16.63
CA PRO A 96 22.83 -13.45 15.37
C PRO A 96 24.02 -12.54 15.07
N GLU A 97 25.12 -13.18 14.70
CA GLU A 97 26.31 -12.51 14.23
C GLU A 97 26.03 -11.66 12.98
N THR A 98 26.66 -10.50 12.96
CA THR A 98 26.56 -9.41 12.01
C THR A 98 26.71 -9.84 10.54
N GLY A 99 25.77 -9.44 9.68
CA GLY A 99 26.07 -9.12 8.26
C GLY A 99 25.60 -10.09 7.18
N GLU A 100 24.95 -11.21 7.50
CA GLU A 100 24.44 -12.13 6.48
C GLU A 100 22.98 -11.83 6.10
N SER A 101 22.68 -11.92 4.80
CA SER A 101 21.30 -11.95 4.31
C SER A 101 20.56 -13.14 4.93
N PRO A 102 19.30 -12.99 5.35
CA PRO A 102 18.56 -14.03 6.03
C PRO A 102 18.46 -15.31 5.15
N SER A 103 18.68 -16.47 5.79
CA SER A 103 18.51 -17.74 5.09
C SER A 103 17.04 -17.98 4.71
N VAL A 104 16.79 -18.71 3.62
CA VAL A 104 15.44 -19.04 3.15
C VAL A 104 14.58 -19.71 4.24
N SER A 105 15.21 -20.48 5.13
CA SER A 105 14.51 -21.12 6.25
C SER A 105 13.98 -20.12 7.29
N GLN A 106 14.64 -18.99 7.48
CA GLN A 106 14.20 -17.94 8.40
C GLN A 106 13.04 -17.11 7.83
N LEU A 107 12.91 -17.07 6.50
CA LEU A 107 11.86 -16.32 5.81
C LEU A 107 10.52 -17.10 5.73
N ASN A 108 10.49 -18.38 6.01
CA ASN A 108 9.34 -19.26 5.78
C ASN A 108 8.49 -19.56 7.02
N SER A 109 8.62 -18.78 8.11
CA SER A 109 7.74 -18.94 9.27
C SER A 109 6.35 -18.35 9.00
N PRO A 110 5.24 -19.09 9.25
CA PRO A 110 3.88 -18.59 9.00
C PRO A 110 3.47 -17.41 9.89
N THR A 111 4.14 -17.19 11.00
CA THR A 111 3.95 -16.05 11.91
C THR A 111 4.83 -14.86 11.56
N GLN A 112 5.65 -14.96 10.50
CA GLN A 112 6.60 -13.92 10.10
C GLN A 112 5.88 -12.69 9.60
N ARG A 113 6.32 -11.51 10.05
CA ARG A 113 5.84 -10.20 9.56
C ARG A 113 6.93 -9.48 8.77
N PHE A 114 6.52 -8.85 7.68
CA PHE A 114 7.38 -8.08 6.79
C PHE A 114 6.83 -6.67 6.67
N VAL A 115 7.66 -5.69 7.03
CA VAL A 115 7.29 -4.27 7.03
C VAL A 115 8.16 -3.51 6.03
N VAL A 116 7.55 -2.77 5.12
CA VAL A 116 8.26 -1.90 4.20
C VAL A 116 7.90 -0.45 4.48
N PHE A 117 8.89 0.37 4.79
CA PHE A 117 8.77 1.83 4.79
C PHE A 117 9.07 2.33 3.38
N LEU A 118 8.04 2.83 2.69
CA LEU A 118 8.16 3.40 1.35
C LEU A 118 8.06 4.92 1.44
N PHE A 119 9.15 5.61 1.17
CA PHE A 119 9.19 7.06 1.15
C PHE A 119 8.97 7.60 -0.26
N ASP A 120 8.02 8.49 -0.40
CA ASP A 120 7.75 9.21 -1.64
C ASP A 120 8.68 10.42 -1.78
N ASP A 121 9.94 10.15 -2.03
CA ASP A 121 11.00 11.17 -2.11
C ASP A 121 10.92 12.05 -3.37
N PHE A 122 9.99 11.77 -4.28
CA PHE A 122 9.65 12.66 -5.39
C PHE A 122 8.70 13.80 -4.98
N ASN A 123 7.81 13.55 -4.02
CA ASN A 123 6.82 14.54 -3.56
C ASN A 123 7.15 15.15 -2.19
N LEU A 124 7.97 14.49 -1.37
CA LEU A 124 8.46 15.06 -0.10
C LEU A 124 9.20 16.37 -0.34
N THR A 125 9.00 17.34 0.55
CA THR A 125 9.75 18.59 0.59
C THR A 125 10.97 18.49 1.49
N PHE A 126 11.86 19.47 1.41
CA PHE A 126 13.01 19.58 2.32
C PHE A 126 12.59 19.81 3.77
N ASP A 127 11.44 20.45 3.98
CA ASP A 127 10.91 20.74 5.31
C ASP A 127 10.22 19.49 5.93
N ASP A 128 9.57 18.65 5.11
CA ASP A 128 8.90 17.44 5.59
C ASP A 128 9.90 16.33 5.97
N LEU A 129 10.99 16.22 5.20
CA LEU A 129 11.91 15.07 5.29
C LEU A 129 12.47 14.84 6.70
N PRO A 130 13.00 15.84 7.43
CA PRO A 130 13.53 15.61 8.78
C PRO A 130 12.49 15.06 9.75
N HIS A 131 11.25 15.55 9.67
CA HIS A 131 10.16 15.14 10.56
C HIS A 131 9.74 13.68 10.30
N VAL A 132 9.62 13.29 9.04
CA VAL A 132 9.28 11.89 8.71
C VAL A 132 10.45 10.93 8.95
N GLN A 133 11.69 11.36 8.81
CA GLN A 133 12.87 10.56 9.18
C GLN A 133 12.90 10.28 10.68
N GLU A 134 12.66 11.29 11.50
CA GLU A 134 12.60 11.15 12.97
C GLU A 134 11.46 10.22 13.36
N ALA A 135 10.24 10.45 12.85
CA ALA A 135 9.06 9.64 13.15
C ALA A 135 9.26 8.17 12.73
N ALA A 136 9.76 7.91 11.53
CA ALA A 136 10.01 6.57 11.04
C ALA A 136 11.10 5.84 11.84
N THR A 137 12.17 6.55 12.25
CA THR A 137 13.23 5.98 13.09
C THR A 137 12.70 5.56 14.46
N LYS A 138 11.89 6.39 15.10
CA LYS A 138 11.25 6.08 16.38
C LYS A 138 10.24 4.93 16.26
N ALA A 139 9.45 4.89 15.18
CA ALA A 139 8.52 3.81 14.92
C ALA A 139 9.24 2.46 14.70
N LEU A 140 10.39 2.49 14.04
CA LEU A 140 11.24 1.31 13.84
C LEU A 140 11.69 0.73 15.19
N ASP A 141 12.12 1.59 16.13
CA ASP A 141 12.59 1.15 17.44
C ASP A 141 11.46 0.66 18.36
N SER A 142 10.27 1.23 18.25
CA SER A 142 9.17 0.97 19.19
C SER A 142 8.13 -0.04 18.71
N SER A 143 8.03 -0.29 17.39
CA SER A 143 6.91 -1.04 16.82
C SER A 143 7.31 -2.27 15.99
N LEU A 144 8.60 -2.40 15.65
CA LEU A 144 9.12 -3.65 15.07
C LEU A 144 9.53 -4.61 16.17
N ALA A 145 8.97 -5.82 16.11
CA ALA A 145 9.42 -6.89 16.99
C ALA A 145 10.78 -7.45 16.51
N PRO A 146 11.60 -8.04 17.39
CA PRO A 146 12.91 -8.59 17.01
C PRO A 146 12.85 -9.64 15.90
N GLN A 147 11.71 -10.34 15.75
CA GLN A 147 11.47 -11.34 14.71
C GLN A 147 11.01 -10.74 13.38
N ASP A 148 10.57 -9.49 13.35
CA ASP A 148 10.08 -8.84 12.14
C ASP A 148 11.23 -8.55 11.15
N PHE A 149 10.95 -8.71 9.87
CA PHE A 149 11.82 -8.20 8.82
C PHE A 149 11.31 -6.86 8.32
N ALA A 150 12.21 -5.93 8.11
CA ALA A 150 11.86 -4.66 7.52
C ALA A 150 12.77 -4.25 6.36
N ALA A 151 12.27 -3.37 5.50
CA ALA A 151 13.03 -2.70 4.46
C ALA A 151 12.65 -1.22 4.39
N VAL A 152 13.62 -0.40 4.03
CA VAL A 152 13.45 1.03 3.73
C VAL A 152 13.66 1.22 2.24
N LEU A 153 12.64 1.71 1.57
CA LEU A 153 12.62 1.93 0.12
C LEU A 153 12.19 3.37 -0.17
N SER A 154 12.56 3.89 -1.33
CA SER A 154 12.01 5.15 -1.84
C SER A 154 11.54 5.02 -3.28
N THR A 155 10.66 5.91 -3.70
CA THR A 155 10.15 5.97 -5.08
C THR A 155 11.24 6.21 -6.10
N SER A 156 12.35 6.87 -5.71
CA SER A 156 13.52 7.10 -6.56
C SER A 156 14.53 5.95 -6.59
N GLY A 157 14.29 4.86 -5.82
CA GLY A 157 15.09 3.63 -5.89
C GLY A 157 16.06 3.37 -4.73
N VAL A 158 15.98 4.11 -3.60
CA VAL A 158 16.68 3.71 -2.38
C VAL A 158 16.15 2.36 -1.93
N ASN A 159 17.04 1.44 -1.52
CA ASN A 159 16.68 0.10 -1.09
C ASN A 159 17.70 -0.42 -0.07
N SER A 160 17.28 -0.56 1.18
CA SER A 160 18.12 -1.14 2.26
C SER A 160 18.28 -2.67 2.13
N GLY A 161 17.46 -3.32 1.33
CA GLY A 161 17.19 -4.75 1.43
C GLY A 161 16.37 -5.10 2.65
N LEU A 162 15.83 -6.32 2.63
CA LEU A 162 15.04 -6.88 3.74
C LEU A 162 16.01 -7.34 4.85
N THR A 163 15.84 -6.85 6.08
CA THR A 163 16.75 -7.13 7.20
C THR A 163 16.04 -7.00 8.55
N ARG A 164 16.65 -7.55 9.61
CA ARG A 164 16.31 -7.33 11.02
C ARG A 164 17.26 -6.35 11.70
N ASP A 165 18.28 -5.90 10.99
CA ASP A 165 19.28 -4.97 11.50
C ASP A 165 18.68 -3.56 11.55
N HIS A 166 18.24 -3.13 12.73
CA HIS A 166 17.63 -1.82 12.97
C HIS A 166 18.60 -0.68 12.65
N GLU A 167 19.90 -0.83 12.90
CA GLU A 167 20.88 0.22 12.62
C GLU A 167 21.03 0.43 11.10
N LYS A 168 21.05 -0.66 10.34
CA LYS A 168 21.07 -0.58 8.87
C LYS A 168 19.82 0.12 8.33
N LEU A 169 18.64 -0.16 8.89
CA LEU A 169 17.39 0.49 8.51
C LEU A 169 17.39 1.97 8.87
N LYS A 170 17.86 2.34 10.08
CA LYS A 170 18.01 3.75 10.49
C LYS A 170 18.94 4.52 9.56
N GLN A 171 20.08 3.94 9.23
CA GLN A 171 21.03 4.56 8.30
C GLN A 171 20.39 4.76 6.92
N ALA A 172 19.58 3.82 6.44
CA ALA A 172 18.86 3.97 5.19
C ALA A 172 17.84 5.11 5.25
N ILE A 173 17.11 5.27 6.36
CA ILE A 173 16.18 6.39 6.59
C ILE A 173 16.93 7.72 6.62
N LEU A 174 18.00 7.83 7.40
CA LEU A 174 18.76 9.07 7.56
C LEU A 174 19.48 9.50 6.27
N ASN A 175 19.81 8.56 5.39
CA ASN A 175 20.43 8.83 4.10
C ASN A 175 19.45 9.19 2.98
N LEU A 176 18.13 9.17 3.23
CA LEU A 176 17.14 9.62 2.26
C LEU A 176 17.35 11.09 1.89
N LYS A 177 17.10 11.38 0.63
CA LYS A 177 17.21 12.74 0.08
C LYS A 177 16.01 13.04 -0.77
N VAL A 178 15.47 14.23 -0.64
CA VAL A 178 14.41 14.73 -1.52
C VAL A 178 14.91 14.78 -2.96
N LYS A 179 14.15 14.22 -3.87
CA LYS A 179 14.41 14.21 -5.32
C LYS A 179 13.26 14.81 -6.10
N THR A 180 12.71 15.89 -5.58
CA THR A 180 11.52 16.55 -6.14
C THR A 180 11.61 16.68 -7.66
N LEU A 181 10.65 16.09 -8.36
CA LEU A 181 10.50 16.23 -9.82
C LEU A 181 10.12 17.66 -10.18
N LEU A 182 9.34 18.31 -9.31
CA LEU A 182 8.99 19.73 -9.39
C LEU A 182 10.12 20.61 -8.85
N ARG A 183 11.29 20.59 -9.47
CA ARG A 183 12.24 21.68 -9.25
C ARG A 183 11.63 22.94 -9.86
N THR A 184 10.89 23.69 -9.06
CA THR A 184 10.76 25.12 -9.28
C THR A 184 12.17 25.66 -9.20
N ASN A 185 12.75 26.07 -10.33
CA ASN A 185 13.94 26.89 -10.31
C ASN A 185 13.57 28.08 -9.44
N GLY A 186 14.09 28.23 -8.24
CA GLY A 186 13.68 29.11 -7.13
C GLY A 186 13.28 30.56 -7.44
N HIS A 187 12.86 30.85 -8.65
CA HIS A 187 12.38 32.10 -9.20
C HIS A 187 10.91 32.07 -9.65
N GLU A 188 10.24 30.91 -9.68
CA GLU A 188 8.81 30.86 -10.01
C GLU A 188 8.01 31.15 -8.74
N CYS A 189 7.50 32.35 -8.61
CA CYS A 189 6.68 32.81 -7.49
C CYS A 189 5.19 32.48 -7.66
N TYR A 190 4.82 31.68 -8.67
CA TYR A 190 3.53 31.02 -8.83
C TYR A 190 3.75 29.52 -8.91
N ASN A 191 2.82 28.76 -8.36
CA ASN A 191 2.90 27.32 -8.34
C ASN A 191 1.61 26.71 -8.89
N VAL A 192 1.75 25.84 -9.89
CA VAL A 192 0.67 25.03 -10.44
C VAL A 192 0.98 23.60 -10.12
N ASP A 193 0.16 22.97 -9.32
CA ASP A 193 0.25 21.54 -9.02
C ASP A 193 -0.49 20.68 -10.07
N TYR A 194 -0.38 19.37 -9.94
CA TYR A 194 -0.97 18.45 -10.91
C TYR A 194 -2.50 18.54 -10.94
N TYR A 195 -3.17 18.68 -9.79
CA TYR A 195 -4.62 18.82 -9.74
C TYR A 195 -5.08 20.06 -10.53
N GLN A 196 -4.49 21.22 -10.26
CA GLN A 196 -4.84 22.46 -10.95
C GLN A 196 -4.47 22.40 -12.43
N GLY A 197 -3.33 21.79 -12.77
CA GLY A 197 -2.93 21.52 -14.15
C GLY A 197 -3.95 20.65 -14.89
N ASP A 198 -4.41 19.57 -14.29
CA ASP A 198 -5.45 18.70 -14.85
C ASP A 198 -6.78 19.44 -15.08
N ARG A 199 -7.18 20.30 -14.13
CA ARG A 199 -8.36 21.14 -14.28
C ARG A 199 -8.29 22.04 -15.51
N ILE A 200 -7.11 22.66 -15.72
CA ILE A 200 -6.88 23.59 -16.84
C ILE A 200 -6.79 22.83 -18.17
N VAL A 201 -5.93 21.81 -18.24
CA VAL A 201 -5.56 21.15 -19.50
C VAL A 201 -6.64 20.14 -19.93
N ASN A 202 -7.10 19.29 -19.02
CA ASN A 202 -7.96 18.16 -19.34
C ASN A 202 -9.46 18.44 -19.09
N LYS A 203 -9.79 19.43 -18.24
CA LYS A 203 -11.18 19.76 -17.88
C LYS A 203 -11.62 21.12 -18.42
N SER A 204 -10.72 21.89 -19.03
CA SER A 204 -11.00 23.24 -19.58
C SER A 204 -11.66 24.17 -18.53
N ASP A 205 -11.12 24.14 -17.31
CA ASP A 205 -11.63 24.92 -16.18
C ASP A 205 -11.04 26.34 -16.22
N ASP A 206 -11.84 27.29 -16.72
CA ASP A 206 -11.44 28.69 -16.85
C ASP A 206 -11.16 29.36 -15.51
N TRP A 207 -11.84 28.95 -14.43
CA TRP A 207 -11.57 29.50 -13.09
C TRP A 207 -10.24 29.03 -12.54
N ALA A 208 -9.87 27.75 -12.79
CA ALA A 208 -8.55 27.23 -12.46
C ALA A 208 -7.44 28.00 -13.18
N LEU A 209 -7.65 28.26 -14.48
CA LEU A 209 -6.73 29.06 -15.28
C LEU A 209 -6.63 30.49 -14.74
N GLN A 210 -7.77 31.13 -14.47
CA GLN A 210 -7.81 32.48 -13.93
C GLN A 210 -7.07 32.61 -12.59
N ALA A 211 -7.19 31.61 -11.72
CA ALA A 211 -6.45 31.58 -10.46
C ALA A 211 -4.92 31.60 -10.67
N VAL A 212 -4.43 30.91 -11.71
CA VAL A 212 -2.99 30.91 -12.05
C VAL A 212 -2.59 32.23 -12.70
N ILE A 213 -3.38 32.76 -13.64
CA ILE A 213 -3.14 34.06 -14.28
C ILE A 213 -2.95 35.16 -13.22
N ILE A 214 -3.85 35.20 -12.24
CA ILE A 214 -3.74 36.17 -11.11
C ILE A 214 -2.41 36.01 -10.38
N GLN A 215 -1.96 34.80 -10.11
CA GLN A 215 -0.67 34.54 -9.47
C GLN A 215 0.50 35.01 -10.35
N VAL A 216 0.47 34.70 -11.65
CA VAL A 216 1.50 35.13 -12.61
C VAL A 216 1.59 36.65 -12.71
N LEU A 217 0.47 37.36 -12.84
CA LEU A 217 0.42 38.83 -12.92
C LEU A 217 0.98 39.51 -11.67
N ARG A 218 0.81 38.89 -10.51
CA ARG A 218 1.37 39.39 -9.24
C ARG A 218 2.87 39.17 -9.13
N CYS A 219 3.31 38.11 -9.70
CA CYS A 219 4.63 37.55 -9.60
C CYS A 219 5.60 38.20 -10.61
N VAL A 220 5.18 38.32 -11.86
CA VAL A 220 5.99 38.81 -12.95
C VAL A 220 5.62 40.27 -13.25
N LYS A 221 6.49 41.20 -12.80
CA LYS A 221 6.22 42.65 -12.99
C LYS A 221 6.25 43.02 -14.46
N GLY A 222 5.26 43.81 -14.89
CA GLY A 222 5.20 44.34 -16.26
C GLY A 222 4.78 43.39 -17.36
N ILE A 223 4.30 42.18 -16.97
CA ILE A 223 3.72 41.22 -17.93
C ILE A 223 2.31 41.66 -18.35
N THR A 224 1.96 41.44 -19.62
CA THR A 224 0.57 41.66 -20.09
C THR A 224 -0.34 40.49 -19.70
N PRO A 225 -1.69 40.68 -19.62
CA PRO A 225 -2.62 39.60 -19.32
C PRO A 225 -2.51 38.42 -20.30
N GLU A 226 -2.32 38.68 -21.59
CA GLU A 226 -2.19 37.65 -22.63
C GLU A 226 -0.90 36.84 -22.44
N ALA A 227 0.20 37.49 -22.09
CA ALA A 227 1.45 36.81 -21.77
C ALA A 227 1.31 36.00 -20.47
N ALA A 228 0.62 36.53 -19.45
CA ALA A 228 0.38 35.83 -18.20
C ALA A 228 -0.46 34.56 -18.41
N GLU A 229 -1.46 34.61 -19.31
CA GLU A 229 -2.21 33.41 -19.70
C GLU A 229 -1.33 32.37 -20.38
N ALA A 230 -0.45 32.77 -21.29
CA ALA A 230 0.48 31.85 -21.95
C ALA A 230 1.43 31.15 -20.92
N TYR A 231 1.94 31.90 -19.95
CA TYR A 231 2.74 31.36 -18.85
C TYR A 231 1.92 30.37 -18.00
N ALA A 232 0.66 30.73 -17.66
CA ALA A 232 -0.21 29.89 -16.86
C ALA A 232 -0.51 28.54 -17.55
N ARG A 233 -0.80 28.55 -18.85
CA ARG A 233 -1.02 27.33 -19.64
C ARG A 233 0.25 26.47 -19.73
N THR A 234 1.39 27.06 -19.98
CA THR A 234 2.67 26.34 -20.02
C THR A 234 2.99 25.70 -18.66
N ALA A 235 2.72 26.40 -17.57
CA ALA A 235 2.90 25.85 -16.22
C ALA A 235 1.92 24.68 -15.95
N ALA A 236 0.67 24.79 -16.41
CA ALA A 236 -0.33 23.73 -16.29
C ALA A 236 0.07 22.47 -17.07
N ASP A 237 0.51 22.61 -18.34
CA ASP A 237 1.01 21.48 -19.15
C ASP A 237 2.18 20.78 -18.47
N ARG A 238 3.13 21.54 -17.95
CA ARG A 238 4.28 21.00 -17.21
C ARG A 238 3.84 20.28 -15.94
N ALA A 239 2.89 20.85 -15.18
CA ALA A 239 2.36 20.24 -13.97
C ALA A 239 1.68 18.90 -14.26
N VAL A 240 0.93 18.79 -15.36
CA VAL A 240 0.32 17.52 -15.79
C VAL A 240 1.40 16.48 -16.10
N GLN A 241 2.40 16.81 -16.91
CA GLN A 241 3.48 15.87 -17.27
C GLN A 241 4.25 15.34 -16.04
N LEU A 242 4.62 16.25 -15.14
CA LEU A 242 5.37 15.87 -13.92
C LEU A 242 4.49 15.10 -12.92
N GLY A 243 3.22 15.50 -12.79
CA GLY A 243 2.26 14.81 -11.94
C GLY A 243 1.97 13.39 -12.41
N GLU A 244 1.83 13.17 -13.73
CA GLU A 244 1.70 11.83 -14.30
C GLU A 244 2.92 10.96 -14.02
N GLN A 245 4.11 11.50 -14.13
CA GLN A 245 5.33 10.78 -13.78
C GLN A 245 5.37 10.40 -12.29
N SER A 246 4.97 11.33 -11.43
CA SER A 246 4.96 11.15 -9.97
C SER A 246 4.00 10.04 -9.53
N PHE A 247 2.71 10.09 -9.94
CA PHE A 247 1.76 9.07 -9.51
C PHE A 247 2.13 7.68 -10.06
N ARG A 248 2.63 7.62 -11.30
CA ARG A 248 3.10 6.35 -11.88
C ARG A 248 4.25 5.78 -11.06
N ALA A 249 5.22 6.61 -10.64
CA ALA A 249 6.35 6.16 -9.82
C ALA A 249 5.86 5.54 -8.50
N ASN A 250 4.92 6.19 -7.80
CA ASN A 250 4.36 5.69 -6.55
C ASN A 250 3.60 4.36 -6.74
N LEU A 251 2.65 4.30 -7.68
CA LEU A 251 1.86 3.10 -7.92
C LEU A 251 2.72 1.94 -8.45
N TYR A 252 3.72 2.20 -9.30
CA TYR A 252 4.66 1.18 -9.76
C TYR A 252 5.58 0.68 -8.65
N ALA A 253 6.04 1.57 -7.75
CA ALA A 253 6.82 1.16 -6.59
C ALA A 253 6.03 0.19 -5.70
N LEU A 254 4.77 0.53 -5.37
CA LEU A 254 3.87 -0.35 -4.62
C LEU A 254 3.70 -1.71 -5.31
N ARG A 255 3.43 -1.72 -6.62
CA ARG A 255 3.29 -2.94 -7.43
C ARG A 255 4.56 -3.78 -7.42
N LEU A 256 5.72 -3.14 -7.59
CA LEU A 256 7.02 -3.82 -7.60
C LEU A 256 7.32 -4.46 -6.25
N ILE A 257 7.11 -3.73 -5.15
CA ILE A 257 7.32 -4.20 -3.78
C ILE A 257 6.45 -5.44 -3.53
N MET A 258 5.17 -5.38 -3.82
CA MET A 258 4.26 -6.48 -3.57
C MET A 258 4.60 -7.71 -4.43
N ASN A 259 4.85 -7.54 -5.72
CA ASN A 259 5.10 -8.67 -6.63
C ASN A 259 6.49 -9.29 -6.47
N LYS A 260 7.53 -8.48 -6.19
CA LYS A 260 8.91 -8.95 -6.21
C LYS A 260 9.50 -9.21 -4.82
N LEU A 261 9.09 -8.39 -3.84
CA LEU A 261 9.63 -8.51 -2.50
C LEU A 261 8.71 -9.32 -1.58
N MET A 262 7.41 -9.09 -1.61
CA MET A 262 6.46 -9.66 -0.65
C MET A 262 5.78 -10.95 -1.12
N ALA A 263 5.31 -11.02 -2.37
CA ALA A 263 4.57 -12.19 -2.86
C ALA A 263 5.27 -13.55 -2.68
N PRO A 264 6.60 -13.66 -2.78
CA PRO A 264 7.28 -14.94 -2.54
C PRO A 264 7.42 -15.30 -1.04
N LEU A 265 7.08 -14.39 -0.12
CA LEU A 265 7.27 -14.58 1.31
C LEU A 265 5.94 -14.98 1.97
N PRO A 266 5.93 -16.01 2.83
CA PRO A 266 4.75 -16.34 3.61
C PRO A 266 4.61 -15.37 4.80
N GLY A 267 3.38 -15.09 5.24
CA GLY A 267 3.12 -14.30 6.44
C GLY A 267 2.33 -13.02 6.19
N GLN A 268 2.49 -12.07 7.09
CA GLN A 268 1.80 -10.77 7.03
C GLN A 268 2.68 -9.70 6.40
N HIS A 269 2.13 -8.96 5.47
CA HIS A 269 2.83 -7.89 4.78
C HIS A 269 2.21 -6.53 5.10
N VAL A 270 3.07 -5.58 5.48
CA VAL A 270 2.69 -4.21 5.77
C VAL A 270 3.58 -3.27 4.94
N ILE A 271 2.97 -2.37 4.19
CA ILE A 271 3.66 -1.24 3.56
C ILE A 271 3.20 0.02 4.29
N VAL A 272 4.14 0.81 4.78
CA VAL A 272 3.90 2.15 5.30
C VAL A 272 4.37 3.13 4.24
N LEU A 273 3.42 3.67 3.47
CA LEU A 273 3.69 4.71 2.46
C LEU A 273 3.71 6.07 3.15
N ILE A 274 4.85 6.73 3.12
CA ILE A 274 5.11 8.05 3.70
C ILE A 274 5.17 9.07 2.56
N SER A 275 4.14 9.88 2.40
CA SER A 275 3.97 10.80 1.28
C SER A 275 3.16 12.02 1.71
N PRO A 276 3.40 13.21 1.12
CA PRO A 276 2.48 14.34 1.26
C PRO A 276 1.19 14.17 0.45
N GLY A 277 1.00 13.01 -0.16
CA GLY A 277 -0.06 12.71 -1.10
C GLY A 277 0.32 12.97 -2.56
N PHE A 278 -0.45 12.40 -3.45
CA PHE A 278 -0.32 12.60 -4.90
C PHE A 278 -1.68 12.44 -5.57
N PHE A 279 -1.92 13.27 -6.56
CA PHE A 279 -3.16 13.22 -7.33
C PHE A 279 -3.09 12.15 -8.42
N THR A 280 -4.23 11.54 -8.74
CA THR A 280 -4.37 10.60 -9.87
C THR A 280 -5.52 11.02 -10.75
N SER A 281 -5.28 11.13 -12.05
CA SER A 281 -6.29 11.48 -13.03
C SER A 281 -6.25 10.54 -14.23
N GLY A 282 -7.42 10.37 -14.83
CA GLY A 282 -7.57 9.61 -16.06
C GLY A 282 -7.74 8.09 -15.86
N PRO A 283 -8.16 7.40 -16.93
CA PRO A 283 -8.49 5.97 -16.87
C PRO A 283 -7.28 5.07 -16.60
N ASP A 284 -6.09 5.46 -17.05
CA ASP A 284 -4.86 4.69 -16.80
C ASP A 284 -4.48 4.68 -15.32
N ALA A 285 -4.59 5.84 -14.64
CA ALA A 285 -4.31 5.94 -13.21
C ALA A 285 -5.27 5.07 -12.39
N LEU A 286 -6.55 5.11 -12.73
CA LEU A 286 -7.57 4.27 -12.10
C LEU A 286 -7.31 2.78 -12.31
N ALA A 287 -6.89 2.38 -13.52
CA ALA A 287 -6.56 0.99 -13.83
C ALA A 287 -5.34 0.50 -13.02
N ILE A 288 -4.27 1.29 -12.95
CA ILE A 288 -3.07 0.94 -12.18
C ILE A 288 -3.40 0.88 -10.68
N LYS A 289 -4.16 1.83 -10.15
CA LYS A 289 -4.61 1.81 -8.75
C LYS A 289 -5.42 0.55 -8.44
N SER A 290 -6.37 0.19 -9.29
CA SER A 290 -7.15 -1.04 -9.13
C SER A 290 -6.26 -2.30 -9.15
N GLU A 291 -5.27 -2.36 -10.05
CA GLU A 291 -4.28 -3.45 -10.09
C GLU A 291 -3.48 -3.55 -8.77
N VAL A 292 -3.04 -2.41 -8.23
CA VAL A 292 -2.33 -2.34 -6.94
C VAL A 292 -3.19 -2.93 -5.82
N LEU A 293 -4.47 -2.55 -5.74
CA LEU A 293 -5.39 -3.07 -4.73
C LEU A 293 -5.65 -4.58 -4.88
N ASP A 294 -5.74 -5.07 -6.12
CA ASP A 294 -5.92 -6.51 -6.39
C ASP A 294 -4.68 -7.32 -6.02
N ILE A 295 -3.49 -6.80 -6.28
CA ILE A 295 -2.22 -7.45 -5.87
C ILE A 295 -2.13 -7.47 -4.35
N ALA A 296 -2.42 -6.34 -3.67
CA ALA A 296 -2.39 -6.23 -2.22
C ALA A 296 -3.32 -7.26 -1.56
N ALA A 297 -4.55 -7.42 -2.08
CA ALA A 297 -5.50 -8.40 -1.58
C ALA A 297 -4.98 -9.85 -1.73
N ARG A 298 -4.39 -10.19 -2.89
CA ARG A 298 -3.85 -11.53 -3.15
C ARG A 298 -2.56 -11.83 -2.38
N SER A 299 -1.72 -10.83 -2.13
CA SER A 299 -0.46 -10.99 -1.38
C SER A 299 -0.61 -10.78 0.13
N ASN A 300 -1.84 -10.70 0.66
CA ASN A 300 -2.10 -10.42 2.07
C ASN A 300 -1.37 -9.16 2.58
N THR A 301 -1.28 -8.12 1.74
CA THR A 301 -0.57 -6.88 2.05
C THR A 301 -1.55 -5.80 2.50
N ALA A 302 -1.29 -5.17 3.65
CA ALA A 302 -1.94 -3.94 4.06
C ALA A 302 -1.06 -2.76 3.66
N ILE A 303 -1.63 -1.75 3.02
CA ILE A 303 -0.97 -0.49 2.73
C ILE A 303 -1.48 0.53 3.75
N ASN A 304 -0.63 0.92 4.67
CA ASN A 304 -0.87 2.02 5.57
C ASN A 304 -0.25 3.28 4.97
N THR A 305 -0.89 4.42 5.16
CA THR A 305 -0.41 5.68 4.58
C THR A 305 -0.26 6.76 5.65
N LEU A 306 0.87 7.46 5.61
CA LEU A 306 1.20 8.58 6.48
C LEU A 306 1.29 9.85 5.65
N ASP A 307 0.43 10.84 5.96
CA ASP A 307 0.57 12.18 5.40
C ASP A 307 1.78 12.88 6.04
N ALA A 308 2.82 13.06 5.24
CA ALA A 308 4.09 13.61 5.68
C ALA A 308 4.02 15.10 6.07
N ARG A 309 2.97 15.81 5.67
CA ARG A 309 2.79 17.26 5.94
C ARG A 309 2.39 17.54 7.39
N GLY A 310 1.94 16.54 8.14
CA GLY A 310 1.44 16.72 9.50
C GLY A 310 0.14 17.54 9.54
N LEU A 311 0.06 18.48 10.49
CA LEU A 311 -1.06 19.41 10.58
C LEU A 311 -0.84 20.57 9.62
N TYR A 312 -1.62 20.63 8.57
CA TYR A 312 -1.57 21.74 7.63
C TYR A 312 -2.74 22.70 7.85
N THR A 313 -2.42 23.98 7.88
CA THR A 313 -3.43 25.04 7.93
C THR A 313 -3.69 25.55 6.53
N THR A 314 -4.96 25.55 6.10
CA THR A 314 -5.39 26.16 4.83
C THR A 314 -5.23 27.69 4.82
N ASN A 315 -5.04 28.30 6.00
CA ASN A 315 -4.88 29.73 6.17
C ASN A 315 -3.42 30.16 5.92
N LEU A 316 -3.03 30.30 4.66
CA LEU A 316 -1.82 31.07 4.29
C LEU A 316 -2.09 32.59 4.36
N ALA A 317 -2.58 33.05 5.50
CA ALA A 317 -2.68 34.48 5.80
C ALA A 317 -1.31 35.17 5.99
N ALA A 318 -0.21 34.42 5.91
CA ALA A 318 1.12 34.91 6.26
C ALA A 318 1.89 35.59 5.12
N GLU A 319 1.44 35.52 3.86
CA GLU A 319 2.03 36.36 2.80
C GLU A 319 1.33 37.73 2.69
N VAL A 320 1.40 38.50 3.77
CA VAL A 320 0.75 39.81 3.93
C VAL A 320 1.39 40.94 3.11
N THR A 321 2.35 40.67 2.24
CA THR A 321 3.12 41.73 1.58
C THR A 321 2.53 42.26 0.27
N ASN A 322 1.52 41.59 -0.33
CA ASN A 322 0.86 42.10 -1.53
C ASN A 322 -0.67 42.16 -1.36
N ARG A 323 -1.23 43.37 -1.43
CA ARG A 323 -2.68 43.61 -1.37
C ARG A 323 -3.35 42.90 -2.57
N VAL A 324 -3.94 41.75 -2.32
CA VAL A 324 -4.82 41.07 -3.27
C VAL A 324 -6.24 41.43 -2.93
N ASP A 325 -7.06 41.66 -3.94
CA ASP A 325 -8.48 41.77 -3.70
C ASP A 325 -9.01 40.45 -3.09
N PRO A 326 -9.99 40.53 -2.17
CA PRO A 326 -10.47 39.34 -1.47
C PRO A 326 -11.08 38.25 -2.37
N ALA A 327 -11.59 38.60 -3.55
CA ALA A 327 -12.19 37.64 -4.47
C ALA A 327 -11.11 36.79 -5.14
N SER A 328 -10.04 37.42 -5.64
CA SER A 328 -8.87 36.74 -6.22
C SER A 328 -8.19 35.82 -5.19
N GLN A 329 -8.07 36.27 -3.94
CA GLN A 329 -7.47 35.45 -2.90
C GLN A 329 -8.35 34.22 -2.57
N ARG A 330 -9.66 34.38 -2.51
CA ARG A 330 -10.58 33.26 -2.31
C ARG A 330 -10.46 32.22 -3.44
N LEU A 331 -10.39 32.68 -4.69
CA LEU A 331 -10.24 31.78 -5.84
C LEU A 331 -8.96 30.95 -5.76
N ILE A 332 -7.83 31.58 -5.46
CA ILE A 332 -6.53 30.89 -5.30
C ILE A 332 -6.61 29.87 -4.17
N ASN A 333 -7.15 30.24 -3.02
CA ASN A 333 -7.28 29.36 -1.86
C ASN A 333 -8.19 28.17 -2.15
N GLN A 334 -9.30 28.39 -2.87
CA GLN A 334 -10.22 27.31 -3.26
C GLN A 334 -9.51 26.20 -4.03
N TYR A 335 -8.71 26.53 -5.06
CA TYR A 335 -7.97 25.50 -5.82
C TYR A 335 -6.88 24.85 -5.00
N ARG A 336 -6.26 25.58 -4.09
CA ARG A 336 -5.27 25.01 -3.16
C ARG A 336 -5.89 23.99 -2.21
N GLU A 337 -7.05 24.30 -1.63
CA GLU A 337 -7.81 23.37 -0.77
C GLU A 337 -8.26 22.13 -1.54
N GLN A 338 -8.84 22.31 -2.72
CA GLN A 338 -9.27 21.19 -3.58
C GLN A 338 -8.10 20.29 -3.99
N SER A 339 -6.92 20.87 -4.25
CA SER A 339 -5.72 20.10 -4.55
C SER A 339 -5.24 19.29 -3.37
N MET A 340 -5.26 19.87 -2.17
CA MET A 340 -4.88 19.16 -0.94
C MET A 340 -5.81 17.96 -0.71
N ASP A 341 -7.11 18.13 -0.87
CA ASP A 341 -8.09 17.04 -0.72
C ASP A 341 -7.88 15.95 -1.79
N ALA A 342 -7.69 16.35 -3.04
CA ALA A 342 -7.44 15.41 -4.13
C ALA A 342 -6.17 14.57 -3.95
N ASN A 343 -5.10 15.17 -3.44
CA ASN A 343 -3.84 14.48 -3.15
C ASN A 343 -3.98 13.49 -1.98
N THR A 344 -4.76 13.82 -0.96
CA THR A 344 -5.01 12.94 0.19
C THR A 344 -5.97 11.80 -0.11
N GLN A 345 -6.90 11.99 -1.02
CA GLN A 345 -7.91 10.99 -1.37
C GLN A 345 -7.27 9.66 -1.81
N VAL A 346 -6.21 9.69 -2.61
CA VAL A 346 -5.54 8.47 -3.07
C VAL A 346 -4.89 7.71 -1.92
N MET A 347 -4.34 8.44 -0.94
CA MET A 347 -3.76 7.85 0.27
C MET A 347 -4.83 7.09 1.09
N GLU A 348 -6.00 7.72 1.27
CA GLU A 348 -7.16 7.11 1.92
C GLU A 348 -7.65 5.87 1.16
N GLU A 349 -7.80 5.97 -0.18
CA GLU A 349 -8.27 4.87 -1.02
C GLU A 349 -7.32 3.66 -1.00
N LEU A 350 -6.00 3.87 -0.99
CA LEU A 350 -5.01 2.80 -0.88
C LEU A 350 -5.09 2.10 0.48
N SER A 351 -5.24 2.88 1.56
CA SER A 351 -5.36 2.33 2.91
C SER A 351 -6.66 1.56 3.07
N ASP A 352 -7.80 2.20 2.84
CA ASP A 352 -9.13 1.58 2.98
C ASP A 352 -9.24 0.33 2.10
N GLY A 353 -8.75 0.43 0.86
CA GLY A 353 -8.82 -0.64 -0.13
C GLY A 353 -8.02 -1.88 0.21
N THR A 354 -7.05 -1.78 1.12
CA THR A 354 -6.20 -2.91 1.55
C THR A 354 -6.43 -3.30 3.02
N GLY A 355 -7.36 -2.64 3.71
CA GLY A 355 -7.57 -2.83 5.15
C GLY A 355 -6.45 -2.23 6.00
N GLY A 356 -5.76 -1.24 5.47
CA GLY A 356 -4.78 -0.43 6.17
C GLY A 356 -5.39 0.73 6.92
N THR A 357 -4.54 1.65 7.36
CA THR A 357 -4.92 2.86 8.11
C THR A 357 -4.31 4.08 7.43
N PHE A 358 -5.08 5.16 7.30
CA PHE A 358 -4.60 6.46 6.85
C PHE A 358 -4.44 7.38 8.06
N PHE A 359 -3.21 7.84 8.30
CA PHE A 359 -2.90 8.82 9.33
C PHE A 359 -2.61 10.17 8.68
N HIS A 360 -3.40 11.18 9.04
CA HIS A 360 -3.35 12.50 8.41
C HIS A 360 -3.80 13.60 9.37
N ASN A 361 -3.51 14.83 9.01
CA ASN A 361 -3.92 16.04 9.71
C ASN A 361 -3.60 16.00 11.21
N ASN A 362 -2.40 15.52 11.53
CA ASN A 362 -1.90 15.40 12.89
C ASN A 362 -0.39 15.62 12.91
N ASN A 363 0.12 16.44 13.83
CA ASN A 363 1.55 16.72 13.99
C ASN A 363 2.30 15.60 14.72
N ASP A 364 1.59 14.71 15.38
CA ASP A 364 2.22 13.57 16.04
C ASP A 364 2.50 12.44 15.04
N LEU A 365 3.44 12.72 14.13
CA LEU A 365 3.88 11.74 13.12
C LEU A 365 4.56 10.53 13.76
N GLU A 366 5.08 10.68 14.99
CA GLU A 366 5.67 9.58 15.74
C GLU A 366 4.62 8.56 16.14
N ASP A 367 3.53 8.98 16.79
CA ASP A 367 2.42 8.11 17.18
C ASP A 367 1.73 7.53 15.95
N GLY A 368 1.53 8.36 14.91
CA GLY A 368 1.03 7.92 13.62
C GLY A 368 1.87 6.79 13.02
N SER A 369 3.18 6.98 12.94
CA SER A 369 4.09 5.96 12.41
C SER A 369 4.06 4.67 13.21
N LYS A 370 4.02 4.74 14.55
CA LYS A 370 3.88 3.58 15.44
C LYS A 370 2.61 2.81 15.18
N THR A 371 1.49 3.52 15.10
CA THR A 371 0.16 2.95 14.82
C THR A 371 0.13 2.25 13.45
N LEU A 372 0.72 2.87 12.43
CA LEU A 372 0.74 2.33 11.07
C LEU A 372 1.63 1.10 10.95
N VAL A 373 2.77 1.07 11.63
CA VAL A 373 3.62 -0.13 11.69
C VAL A 373 2.92 -1.26 12.44
N ALA A 374 2.21 -0.96 13.52
CA ALA A 374 1.42 -1.96 14.24
C ALA A 374 0.32 -2.58 13.37
N GLY A 375 -0.41 -1.79 12.60
CA GLY A 375 -1.51 -2.25 11.74
C GLY A 375 -2.77 -2.68 12.52
N ALA A 376 -3.82 -3.09 11.80
CA ALA A 376 -5.05 -3.60 12.40
C ALA A 376 -4.86 -5.00 13.01
N GLU A 377 -5.43 -5.22 14.20
CA GLU A 377 -5.39 -6.53 14.86
C GLU A 377 -6.24 -7.56 14.12
N TYR A 378 -7.44 -7.15 13.67
CA TYR A 378 -8.34 -8.01 12.89
C TYR A 378 -8.58 -7.43 11.51
N ARG A 379 -8.37 -8.25 10.48
CA ARG A 379 -8.72 -7.95 9.09
C ARG A 379 -9.50 -9.13 8.50
N TYR A 380 -10.60 -8.83 7.86
CA TYR A 380 -11.43 -9.81 7.17
C TYR A 380 -11.13 -9.75 5.67
N VAL A 381 -11.13 -10.88 4.99
CA VAL A 381 -11.04 -10.92 3.54
C VAL A 381 -12.28 -11.63 3.01
N LEU A 382 -13.12 -10.87 2.34
CA LEU A 382 -14.31 -11.37 1.66
C LEU A 382 -13.96 -11.70 0.22
N ALA A 383 -14.59 -12.72 -0.35
CA ALA A 383 -14.51 -12.99 -1.79
C ALA A 383 -15.92 -13.06 -2.37
N PHE A 384 -16.09 -12.55 -3.58
CA PHE A 384 -17.33 -12.71 -4.35
C PHE A 384 -17.03 -12.82 -5.84
N SER A 385 -17.91 -13.49 -6.59
CA SER A 385 -17.80 -13.62 -8.04
C SER A 385 -18.74 -12.61 -8.70
N PRO A 386 -18.22 -11.55 -9.37
CA PRO A 386 -19.06 -10.53 -9.98
C PRO A 386 -19.90 -11.12 -11.12
N THR A 387 -21.20 -10.85 -11.11
CA THR A 387 -22.13 -11.31 -12.14
C THR A 387 -22.06 -10.37 -13.34
N ASN A 388 -21.66 -10.88 -14.52
CA ASN A 388 -21.58 -10.12 -15.78
C ASN A 388 -20.56 -8.94 -15.79
N ALA A 389 -19.48 -9.06 -15.06
CA ALA A 389 -18.42 -8.05 -15.05
C ALA A 389 -17.70 -7.99 -16.40
N LYS A 390 -17.75 -6.84 -17.05
CA LYS A 390 -17.02 -6.59 -18.30
C LYS A 390 -15.57 -6.21 -17.97
N PRO A 391 -14.58 -6.74 -18.70
CA PRO A 391 -13.18 -6.34 -18.52
C PRO A 391 -13.01 -4.82 -18.69
N LYS A 392 -12.13 -4.22 -17.86
CA LYS A 392 -11.80 -2.78 -17.85
C LYS A 392 -12.94 -1.84 -17.49
N VAL A 393 -14.08 -2.33 -17.04
CA VAL A 393 -15.16 -1.47 -16.52
C VAL A 393 -14.96 -1.31 -15.01
N HIS A 394 -15.05 -0.07 -14.53
CA HIS A 394 -15.06 0.22 -13.11
C HIS A 394 -16.39 -0.16 -12.48
N HIS A 395 -16.29 -0.83 -11.36
CA HIS A 395 -17.43 -1.22 -10.53
C HIS A 395 -17.34 -0.50 -9.19
N SER A 396 -18.43 0.10 -8.75
CA SER A 396 -18.56 0.65 -7.41
C SER A 396 -18.81 -0.48 -6.42
N LEU A 397 -18.02 -0.52 -5.34
CA LEU A 397 -18.11 -1.53 -4.31
C LEU A 397 -18.48 -0.89 -2.97
N LYS A 398 -19.45 -1.49 -2.28
CA LYS A 398 -19.82 -1.12 -0.91
C LYS A 398 -19.89 -2.36 -0.03
N VAL A 399 -19.27 -2.27 1.14
CA VAL A 399 -19.37 -3.26 2.19
C VAL A 399 -20.14 -2.64 3.35
N SER A 400 -21.08 -3.38 3.93
CA SER A 400 -21.76 -3.01 5.18
C SER A 400 -21.67 -4.15 6.19
N VAL A 401 -21.76 -3.80 7.46
CA VAL A 401 -21.69 -4.72 8.59
C VAL A 401 -22.91 -4.52 9.48
N ALA A 402 -23.52 -5.60 9.92
CA ALA A 402 -24.69 -5.61 10.80
C ALA A 402 -24.29 -5.35 12.28
N ARG A 403 -23.46 -4.31 12.53
CA ARG A 403 -23.01 -3.94 13.88
C ARG A 403 -23.15 -2.43 14.11
N PRO A 404 -24.09 -2.00 14.98
CA PRO A 404 -24.29 -0.58 15.27
C PRO A 404 -23.03 0.08 15.84
N GLY A 405 -22.77 1.34 15.45
CA GLY A 405 -21.65 2.14 15.96
C GLY A 405 -20.28 1.72 15.43
N SER A 406 -20.23 0.84 14.42
CA SER A 406 -18.98 0.50 13.77
C SER A 406 -18.80 1.26 12.45
N THR A 407 -17.54 1.48 12.08
CA THR A 407 -17.11 1.98 10.77
C THR A 407 -16.46 0.86 9.97
N VAL A 408 -16.69 0.86 8.65
CA VAL A 408 -16.16 -0.17 7.74
C VAL A 408 -15.16 0.46 6.81
N GLN A 409 -13.93 -0.04 6.82
CA GLN A 409 -12.88 0.29 5.87
C GLN A 409 -12.75 -0.84 4.86
N ALA A 410 -12.97 -0.54 3.58
CA ALA A 410 -12.87 -1.49 2.48
C ALA A 410 -12.67 -0.73 1.17
N ARG A 411 -12.19 -1.42 0.14
CA ARG A 411 -12.10 -0.82 -1.20
C ARG A 411 -13.48 -0.37 -1.69
N ARG A 412 -13.51 0.80 -2.31
CA ARG A 412 -14.76 1.42 -2.80
C ARG A 412 -15.03 1.13 -4.27
N GLU A 413 -14.04 0.60 -4.99
CA GLU A 413 -14.14 0.28 -6.41
C GLU A 413 -13.19 -0.84 -6.80
N TYR A 414 -13.48 -1.48 -7.92
CA TYR A 414 -12.57 -2.46 -8.54
C TYR A 414 -12.75 -2.46 -10.07
N SER A 415 -11.75 -2.99 -10.77
CA SER A 415 -11.88 -3.29 -12.18
C SER A 415 -11.56 -4.76 -12.44
N VAL A 416 -12.32 -5.38 -13.34
CA VAL A 416 -12.06 -6.76 -13.75
C VAL A 416 -10.90 -6.79 -14.73
N PRO A 417 -9.81 -7.53 -14.47
CA PRO A 417 -8.71 -7.62 -15.40
C PRO A 417 -9.16 -8.29 -16.72
N PRO A 418 -8.53 -7.97 -17.84
CA PRO A 418 -8.79 -8.67 -19.09
C PRO A 418 -8.56 -10.16 -18.92
N GLN A 419 -9.49 -11.00 -19.39
CA GLN A 419 -9.26 -12.44 -19.42
C GLN A 419 -8.12 -12.72 -20.40
N GLU A 420 -7.01 -13.25 -19.93
CA GLU A 420 -5.99 -13.82 -20.81
C GLU A 420 -6.63 -14.93 -21.64
N LYS A 421 -6.75 -14.72 -22.96
CA LYS A 421 -7.16 -15.79 -23.87
C LYS A 421 -6.11 -16.92 -23.75
N ARG A 422 -6.50 -18.03 -23.14
CA ARG A 422 -5.68 -19.25 -23.24
C ARG A 422 -5.38 -19.48 -24.70
N LYS A 423 -4.11 -19.34 -25.09
CA LYS A 423 -3.64 -19.89 -26.36
C LYS A 423 -3.82 -21.41 -26.26
N LYS A 424 -4.72 -21.94 -27.09
CA LYS A 424 -4.90 -23.40 -27.27
C LYS A 424 -3.67 -23.97 -27.87
#